data_70a0104eca0caaeaa07e5ea77d2dd817
#
_entry.id   70a0104eca0caaeaa07e5ea77d2dd817
#
_cell.length_a   1.000
_cell.length_b   1.000
_cell.length_c   1.000
_cell.angle_alpha   90.00
_cell.angle_beta   90.00
_cell.angle_gamma   90.00
#
_symmetry.space_group_name_H-M   'P 1'
#
loop_
_entity.id
_entity.type
_entity.pdbx_description
1 polymer ?
#
loop_
_entity_poly.entity_id
_entity_poly.type
_entity_poly.pdbx_seq_one_letter_code
_entity_poly.pdbx_strand_id
1 'polypeptide(L)'
;MNNLDVAIAFACKVHAGQVDKSGQPYILHPLRLMLKFQDEDERIVSVLHDVVEDVCVSLDEFWGLGLCESIVEAIDCLSKRPGERYEDFIQRLSSNKLAKRVNIEDIRENLDITRLCSFGDDDFIRTVKYHKALQYLMGK
;
A
#
# COMPACT_ATOMS: atom_id res chain seq x y z
N MET A 1 21.78 -2.57 10.02
CA MET A 1 20.40 -2.98 9.70
C MET A 1 20.31 -3.31 8.21
N ASN A 2 19.56 -4.33 7.87
CA ASN A 2 19.30 -4.61 6.46
C ASN A 2 18.21 -3.67 5.91
N ASN A 3 17.94 -3.73 4.62
CA ASN A 3 16.99 -2.83 3.98
C ASN A 3 15.57 -2.96 4.53
N LEU A 4 15.17 -4.15 4.92
CA LEU A 4 13.84 -4.35 5.51
C LEU A 4 13.74 -3.69 6.89
N ASP A 5 14.78 -3.82 7.72
CA ASP A 5 14.82 -3.15 9.03
C ASP A 5 14.70 -1.64 8.87
N VAL A 6 15.44 -1.07 7.91
CA VAL A 6 15.40 0.36 7.61
C VAL A 6 14.01 0.79 7.17
N ALA A 7 13.37 0.00 6.30
CA ALA A 7 12.04 0.30 5.78
C ALA A 7 10.98 0.26 6.90
N ILE A 8 11.03 -0.75 7.76
CA ILE A 8 10.10 -0.88 8.90
C ILE A 8 10.26 0.32 9.84
N ALA A 9 11.50 0.65 10.20
CA ALA A 9 11.77 1.77 11.09
C ALA A 9 11.26 3.09 10.51
N PHE A 10 11.47 3.31 9.22
CA PHE A 10 11.00 4.51 8.52
C PHE A 10 9.47 4.58 8.51
N ALA A 11 8.80 3.48 8.16
CA ALA A 11 7.35 3.42 8.14
C ALA A 11 6.74 3.67 9.53
N CYS A 12 7.32 3.09 10.56
CA CYS A 12 6.87 3.31 11.94
C CYS A 12 6.98 4.78 12.34
N LYS A 13 8.07 5.43 11.96
CA LYS A 13 8.28 6.85 12.24
C LYS A 13 7.26 7.72 11.51
N VAL A 14 7.04 7.44 10.22
CA VAL A 14 6.17 8.25 9.36
C VAL A 14 4.71 8.12 9.78
N HIS A 15 4.26 6.90 10.09
CA HIS A 15 2.86 6.64 10.46
C HIS A 15 2.56 6.81 11.95
N ALA A 16 3.56 7.23 12.75
CA ALA A 16 3.37 7.38 14.19
C ALA A 16 2.23 8.37 14.49
N GLY A 17 1.28 7.94 15.32
CA GLY A 17 0.12 8.75 15.70
C GLY A 17 -1.06 8.71 14.74
N GLN A 18 -0.87 8.15 13.54
CA GLN A 18 -1.97 7.98 12.59
C GLN A 18 -2.83 6.77 12.99
N VAL A 19 -4.15 6.91 12.88
CA VAL A 19 -5.10 5.82 13.18
C VAL A 19 -5.94 5.49 11.95
N ASP A 20 -6.42 4.26 11.90
CA ASP A 20 -7.33 3.81 10.84
C ASP A 20 -8.79 4.10 11.21
N LYS A 21 -9.73 3.66 10.36
CA LYS A 21 -11.16 3.88 10.55
C LYS A 21 -11.71 3.19 11.81
N SER A 22 -11.03 2.15 12.28
CA SER A 22 -11.40 1.43 13.50
C SER A 22 -10.74 2.00 14.75
N GLY A 23 -9.96 3.09 14.62
CA GLY A 23 -9.24 3.71 15.72
C GLY A 23 -7.95 3.02 16.12
N GLN A 24 -7.51 2.02 15.36
CA GLN A 24 -6.27 1.30 15.62
C GLN A 24 -5.08 2.04 14.99
N PRO A 25 -3.85 1.85 15.52
CA PRO A 25 -2.67 2.44 14.89
C PRO A 25 -2.57 2.05 13.41
N TYR A 26 -2.43 3.05 12.54
CA TYR A 26 -2.41 2.81 11.09
C TYR A 26 -1.27 1.90 10.65
N ILE A 27 -0.13 1.95 11.34
CA ILE A 27 1.04 1.12 11.01
C ILE A 27 0.72 -0.37 10.96
N LEU A 28 -0.33 -0.82 11.66
CA LEU A 28 -0.70 -2.23 11.65
C LEU A 28 -1.10 -2.72 10.26
N HIS A 29 -1.69 -1.85 9.41
CA HIS A 29 -2.06 -2.21 8.05
C HIS A 29 -0.84 -2.54 7.17
N PRO A 30 0.14 -1.64 6.99
CA PRO A 30 1.32 -2.01 6.21
C PRO A 30 2.12 -3.16 6.81
N LEU A 31 2.12 -3.33 8.14
CA LEU A 31 2.78 -4.48 8.76
C LEU A 31 2.05 -5.79 8.43
N ARG A 32 0.71 -5.81 8.50
CA ARG A 32 -0.07 -6.99 8.12
C ARG A 32 0.17 -7.34 6.65
N LEU A 33 0.21 -6.33 5.80
CA LEU A 33 0.46 -6.53 4.36
C LEU A 33 1.84 -7.12 4.14
N MET A 34 2.86 -6.57 4.79
CA MET A 34 4.23 -7.06 4.72
C MET A 34 4.32 -8.56 5.07
N LEU A 35 3.59 -8.98 6.10
CA LEU A 35 3.64 -10.36 6.57
C LEU A 35 2.98 -11.37 5.63
N LYS A 36 2.27 -10.91 4.60
CA LYS A 36 1.70 -11.80 3.57
C LYS A 36 2.72 -12.28 2.56
N PHE A 37 3.91 -11.69 2.55
CA PHE A 37 4.95 -11.99 1.57
C PHE A 37 6.15 -12.67 2.24
N GLN A 38 6.93 -13.39 1.43
CA GLN A 38 8.20 -14.00 1.86
C GLN A 38 9.40 -13.27 1.27
N ASP A 39 9.24 -12.71 0.08
CA ASP A 39 10.28 -12.00 -0.63
C ASP A 39 10.58 -10.65 0.04
N GLU A 40 11.87 -10.32 0.19
CA GLU A 40 12.28 -9.10 0.87
C GLU A 40 11.82 -7.84 0.15
N ASP A 41 11.94 -7.79 -1.18
CA ASP A 41 11.52 -6.62 -1.96
C ASP A 41 10.02 -6.38 -1.84
N GLU A 42 9.22 -7.46 -1.90
CA GLU A 42 7.77 -7.36 -1.71
C GLU A 42 7.42 -6.85 -0.31
N ARG A 43 8.15 -7.31 0.71
CA ARG A 43 7.97 -6.84 2.09
C ARG A 43 8.30 -5.36 2.25
N ILE A 44 9.41 -4.92 1.65
CA ILE A 44 9.82 -3.50 1.72
C ILE A 44 8.78 -2.61 1.03
N VAL A 45 8.35 -2.98 -0.17
CA VAL A 45 7.33 -2.21 -0.89
C VAL A 45 6.03 -2.19 -0.10
N SER A 46 5.64 -3.31 0.50
CA SER A 46 4.40 -3.40 1.29
C SER A 46 4.41 -2.45 2.48
N VAL A 47 5.51 -2.40 3.23
CA VAL A 47 5.57 -1.57 4.43
C VAL A 47 5.69 -0.08 4.10
N LEU A 48 6.15 0.26 2.89
CA LEU A 48 6.35 1.65 2.46
C LEU A 48 5.30 2.16 1.48
N HIS A 49 4.34 1.34 1.06
CA HIS A 49 3.47 1.67 -0.09
C HIS A 49 2.61 2.93 0.10
N ASP A 50 2.24 3.26 1.33
CA ASP A 50 1.35 4.40 1.60
C ASP A 50 2.07 5.67 2.06
N VAL A 51 3.40 5.60 2.28
CA VAL A 51 4.11 6.74 2.91
C VAL A 51 4.08 8.00 2.05
N VAL A 52 4.20 7.84 0.74
CA VAL A 52 4.21 8.99 -0.19
C VAL A 52 2.86 9.69 -0.21
N GLU A 53 1.79 8.91 -0.27
CA GLU A 53 0.43 9.41 -0.44
C GLU A 53 -0.11 10.02 0.86
N ASP A 54 0.07 9.29 1.97
CA ASP A 54 -0.55 9.65 3.25
C ASP A 54 0.19 10.74 4.01
N VAL A 55 1.52 10.84 3.84
CA VAL A 55 2.35 11.72 4.67
C VAL A 55 3.24 12.64 3.84
N CYS A 56 3.04 12.69 2.53
CA CYS A 56 3.76 13.58 1.61
C CYS A 56 5.28 13.41 1.67
N VAL A 57 5.75 12.19 1.87
CA VAL A 57 7.17 11.86 1.80
C VAL A 57 7.60 11.85 0.33
N SER A 58 8.73 12.48 0.02
CA SER A 58 9.23 12.50 -1.36
C SER A 58 9.98 11.21 -1.69
N LEU A 59 10.04 10.88 -2.98
CA LEU A 59 10.80 9.71 -3.44
C LEU A 59 12.30 9.84 -3.15
N ASP A 60 12.81 11.07 -3.05
CA ASP A 60 14.21 11.31 -2.73
C ASP A 60 14.60 10.76 -1.36
N GLU A 61 13.67 10.73 -0.41
CA GLU A 61 13.91 10.17 0.92
C GLU A 61 14.17 8.67 0.84
N PHE A 62 13.52 7.98 -0.10
CA PHE A 62 13.76 6.55 -0.31
C PHE A 62 15.17 6.28 -0.85
N TRP A 63 15.65 7.14 -1.74
CA TRP A 63 17.04 7.06 -2.20
C TRP A 63 18.01 7.23 -1.04
N GLY A 64 17.70 8.13 -0.12
CA GLY A 64 18.49 8.35 1.10
C GLY A 64 18.53 7.15 2.03
N LEU A 65 17.53 6.27 1.96
CA LEU A 65 17.50 5.03 2.74
C LEU A 65 18.32 3.89 2.10
N GLY A 66 18.87 4.11 0.90
CA GLY A 66 19.66 3.10 0.21
C GLY A 66 18.85 2.03 -0.51
N LEU A 67 17.58 2.32 -0.80
CA LEU A 67 16.71 1.37 -1.52
C LEU A 67 17.04 1.37 -3.01
N CYS A 68 16.92 0.20 -3.65
CA CYS A 68 17.23 0.07 -5.07
C CYS A 68 16.13 0.67 -5.95
N GLU A 69 16.49 0.92 -7.22
CA GLU A 69 15.60 1.56 -8.19
C GLU A 69 14.27 0.81 -8.37
N SER A 70 14.31 -0.52 -8.44
CA SER A 70 13.09 -1.31 -8.64
C SER A 70 12.09 -1.16 -7.51
N ILE A 71 12.59 -1.03 -6.28
CA ILE A 71 11.74 -0.82 -5.11
C ILE A 71 11.13 0.58 -5.16
N VAL A 72 11.94 1.60 -5.43
CA VAL A 72 11.46 3.00 -5.50
C VAL A 72 10.42 3.16 -6.61
N GLU A 73 10.65 2.56 -7.77
CA GLU A 73 9.70 2.58 -8.88
C GLU A 73 8.37 1.93 -8.51
N ALA A 74 8.41 0.80 -7.80
CA ALA A 74 7.18 0.13 -7.38
C ALA A 74 6.39 0.99 -6.39
N ILE A 75 7.07 1.62 -5.43
CA ILE A 75 6.42 2.53 -4.48
C ILE A 75 5.80 3.72 -5.22
N ASP A 76 6.50 4.28 -6.19
CA ASP A 76 5.98 5.37 -7.02
C ASP A 76 4.72 4.94 -7.77
N CYS A 77 4.72 3.74 -8.38
CA CYS A 77 3.56 3.20 -9.06
C CYS A 77 2.36 3.02 -8.12
N LEU A 78 2.61 2.76 -6.85
CA LEU A 78 1.56 2.56 -5.84
C LEU A 78 1.05 3.88 -5.25
N SER A 79 1.61 5.00 -5.67
CA SER A 79 1.17 6.33 -5.21
C SER A 79 0.24 6.95 -6.25
N LYS A 80 -1.02 7.11 -5.87
CA LYS A 80 -2.03 7.72 -6.74
C LYS A 80 -1.69 9.19 -6.94
N ARG A 81 -1.80 9.67 -8.17
CA ARG A 81 -1.52 11.08 -8.52
C ARG A 81 -2.69 11.97 -8.16
N PRO A 82 -2.46 13.26 -7.84
CA PRO A 82 -3.55 14.21 -7.64
C PRO A 82 -4.45 14.27 -8.87
N GLY A 83 -5.77 14.14 -8.66
CA GLY A 83 -6.75 14.16 -9.75
C GLY A 83 -6.84 12.89 -10.58
N GLU A 84 -6.01 11.90 -10.34
CA GLU A 84 -6.06 10.63 -11.06
C GLU A 84 -7.27 9.81 -10.59
N ARG A 85 -8.06 9.28 -11.55
CA ARG A 85 -9.16 8.38 -11.20
C ARG A 85 -8.61 7.04 -10.71
N TYR A 86 -9.36 6.39 -9.83
CA TYR A 86 -8.92 5.11 -9.27
C TYR A 86 -8.66 4.06 -10.35
N GLU A 87 -9.53 3.97 -11.36
CA GLU A 87 -9.37 3.02 -12.47
C GLU A 87 -8.08 3.28 -13.26
N ASP A 88 -7.75 4.55 -13.48
CA ASP A 88 -6.52 4.92 -14.18
C ASP A 88 -5.29 4.59 -13.36
N PHE A 89 -5.36 4.79 -12.04
CA PHE A 89 -4.31 4.39 -11.10
C PHE A 89 -4.07 2.89 -11.16
N ILE A 90 -5.12 2.09 -11.10
CA ILE A 90 -5.03 0.62 -11.18
C ILE A 90 -4.43 0.17 -12.52
N GLN A 91 -4.87 0.76 -13.62
CA GLN A 91 -4.31 0.47 -14.94
C GLN A 91 -2.81 0.79 -15.00
N ARG A 92 -2.42 1.94 -14.47
CA ARG A 92 -1.02 2.39 -14.49
C ARG A 92 -0.13 1.47 -13.68
N LEU A 93 -0.54 1.11 -12.47
CA LEU A 93 0.29 0.24 -11.62
C LEU A 93 0.36 -1.19 -12.16
N SER A 94 -0.61 -1.63 -12.94
CA SER A 94 -0.68 -3.02 -13.44
C SER A 94 0.51 -3.38 -14.35
N SER A 95 1.20 -2.40 -14.92
CA SER A 95 2.38 -2.64 -15.75
C SER A 95 3.66 -2.92 -14.95
N ASN A 96 3.65 -2.66 -13.64
CA ASN A 96 4.78 -2.95 -12.75
C ASN A 96 4.46 -4.21 -11.94
N LYS A 97 5.19 -5.29 -12.19
CA LYS A 97 4.89 -6.60 -11.57
C LYS A 97 4.94 -6.57 -10.06
N LEU A 98 5.92 -5.89 -9.48
CA LEU A 98 6.08 -5.80 -8.04
C LEU A 98 4.94 -5.00 -7.41
N ALA A 99 4.62 -3.84 -7.98
CA ALA A 99 3.50 -3.00 -7.54
C ALA A 99 2.18 -3.75 -7.64
N LYS A 100 1.97 -4.47 -8.73
CA LYS A 100 0.75 -5.24 -8.97
C LYS A 100 0.55 -6.31 -7.89
N ARG A 101 1.60 -7.09 -7.57
CA ARG A 101 1.51 -8.12 -6.54
C ARG A 101 1.18 -7.55 -5.18
N VAL A 102 1.85 -6.45 -4.82
CA VAL A 102 1.59 -5.79 -3.53
C VAL A 102 0.18 -5.22 -3.50
N ASN A 103 -0.27 -4.59 -4.57
CA ASN A 103 -1.61 -3.98 -4.61
C ASN A 103 -2.73 -5.02 -4.53
N ILE A 104 -2.55 -6.19 -5.15
CA ILE A 104 -3.53 -7.28 -5.03
C ILE A 104 -3.74 -7.66 -3.56
N GLU A 105 -2.67 -7.82 -2.80
CA GLU A 105 -2.77 -8.17 -1.38
C GLU A 105 -3.29 -7.00 -0.54
N ASP A 106 -2.95 -5.77 -0.92
CA ASP A 106 -3.49 -4.57 -0.26
C ASP A 106 -5.02 -4.49 -0.44
N ILE A 107 -5.50 -4.75 -1.65
CA ILE A 107 -6.95 -4.79 -1.93
C ILE A 107 -7.61 -5.89 -1.10
N ARG A 108 -7.02 -7.09 -1.05
CA ARG A 108 -7.56 -8.19 -0.24
C ARG A 108 -7.65 -7.82 1.24
N GLU A 109 -6.64 -7.13 1.75
CA GLU A 109 -6.64 -6.64 3.13
C GLU A 109 -7.78 -5.63 3.35
N ASN A 110 -8.01 -4.74 2.39
CA ASN A 110 -9.08 -3.74 2.43
C ASN A 110 -10.48 -4.35 2.21
N LEU A 111 -10.58 -5.51 1.59
CA LEU A 111 -11.83 -6.23 1.43
C LEU A 111 -12.22 -7.04 2.67
N ASP A 112 -11.33 -7.17 3.64
CA ASP A 112 -11.63 -7.81 4.91
C ASP A 112 -12.36 -6.81 5.81
N ILE A 113 -13.69 -6.88 5.80
CA ILE A 113 -14.55 -5.96 6.54
C ILE A 113 -14.77 -6.41 7.99
N THR A 114 -14.17 -7.54 8.39
CA THR A 114 -14.40 -8.09 9.75
C THR A 114 -13.84 -7.22 10.86
N ARG A 115 -12.86 -6.34 10.54
CA ARG A 115 -12.28 -5.42 11.52
C ARG A 115 -13.10 -4.16 11.74
N LEU A 116 -14.08 -3.88 10.88
CA LEU A 116 -14.91 -2.67 11.01
C LEU A 116 -15.91 -2.85 12.12
N CYS A 117 -16.06 -1.81 12.96
CA CYS A 117 -17.06 -1.78 14.03
C CYS A 117 -18.48 -1.62 13.48
N SER A 118 -18.61 -0.95 12.32
CA SER A 118 -19.87 -0.75 11.62
C SER A 118 -19.61 -0.76 10.12
N PHE A 119 -20.64 -1.05 9.34
CA PHE A 119 -20.55 -1.10 7.88
C PHE A 119 -21.70 -0.29 7.30
N GLY A 120 -21.37 0.82 6.62
CA GLY A 120 -22.34 1.72 6.02
C GLY A 120 -22.18 1.82 4.51
N ASP A 121 -22.88 2.78 3.90
CA ASP A 121 -22.92 2.98 2.47
C ASP A 121 -21.54 3.27 1.88
N ASP A 122 -20.72 4.08 2.56
CA ASP A 122 -19.37 4.41 2.11
C ASP A 122 -18.47 3.16 2.06
N ASP A 123 -18.64 2.27 3.03
CA ASP A 123 -17.91 1.01 3.08
C ASP A 123 -18.31 0.10 1.92
N PHE A 124 -19.62 0.06 1.64
CA PHE A 124 -20.13 -0.71 0.50
C PHE A 124 -19.58 -0.20 -0.81
N ILE A 125 -19.56 1.11 -1.02
CA ILE A 125 -19.01 1.72 -2.24
C ILE A 125 -17.54 1.37 -2.40
N ARG A 126 -16.75 1.45 -1.32
CA ARG A 126 -15.33 1.05 -1.35
C ARG A 126 -15.17 -0.43 -1.69
N THR A 127 -15.99 -1.29 -1.11
CA THR A 127 -15.94 -2.73 -1.36
C THR A 127 -16.17 -3.02 -2.85
N VAL A 128 -17.16 -2.38 -3.46
CA VAL A 128 -17.44 -2.53 -4.90
C VAL A 128 -16.22 -2.09 -5.73
N LYS A 129 -15.66 -0.93 -5.39
CA LYS A 129 -14.49 -0.38 -6.07
C LYS A 129 -13.29 -1.32 -6.01
N TYR A 130 -13.00 -1.83 -4.82
CA TYR A 130 -11.87 -2.75 -4.61
C TYR A 130 -12.08 -4.08 -5.31
N HIS A 131 -13.30 -4.60 -5.30
CA HIS A 131 -13.58 -5.87 -5.98
C HIS A 131 -13.36 -5.75 -7.49
N LYS A 132 -13.82 -4.66 -8.10
CA LYS A 132 -13.59 -4.41 -9.54
C LYS A 132 -12.10 -4.31 -9.86
N ALA A 133 -11.34 -3.60 -9.04
CA ALA A 133 -9.90 -3.46 -9.23
C ALA A 133 -9.20 -4.83 -9.12
N LEU A 134 -9.60 -5.64 -8.14
CA LEU A 134 -9.03 -6.98 -7.95
C LEU A 134 -9.26 -7.85 -9.20
N GLN A 135 -10.49 -7.84 -9.74
CA GLN A 135 -10.80 -8.59 -10.95
C GLN A 135 -9.94 -8.15 -12.12
N TYR A 136 -9.78 -6.84 -12.29
CA TYR A 136 -8.92 -6.31 -13.36
C TYR A 136 -7.47 -6.78 -13.19
N LEU A 137 -6.90 -6.64 -12.00
CA LEU A 137 -5.50 -7.00 -11.73
C LEU A 137 -5.25 -8.50 -11.89
N MET A 138 -6.25 -9.33 -11.61
CA MET A 138 -6.15 -10.79 -11.76
C MET A 138 -6.48 -11.27 -13.18
N GLY A 139 -6.77 -10.37 -14.12
CA GLY A 139 -7.07 -10.72 -15.50
C GLY A 139 -8.45 -11.31 -15.72
N LYS A 140 -9.39 -10.94 -14.89
CA LYS A 140 -10.76 -11.47 -14.99
C LYS A 140 -11.76 -10.45 -15.49
#